data_fee013265cefb0a0de2c71aefd1cc142
#
_entry.id   fee013265cefb0a0de2c71aefd1cc142
#
_cell.length_a   1.000
_cell.length_b   1.000
_cell.length_c   1.000
_cell.angle_alpha   90.00
_cell.angle_beta   90.00
_cell.angle_gamma   90.00
#
_symmetry.space_group_name_H-M   'P 1'
#
loop_
_entity.id
_entity.type
_entity.pdbx_description
1 polymer ?
#
loop_
_entity_poly.entity_id
_entity_poly.type
_entity_poly.pdbx_seq_one_letter_code
_entity_poly.pdbx_strand_id
1 'polypeptide(L)'
;MERTVLRRLLGVVLFVVLPVFAMCEENAVLHRVLFHSGRVVVGEIVLRNEDVVIIKDSYGSRFQFPMSDVVEITEVIDKEASEKHEEEKSSRSMTNIKRTSLGVHVAGGLVNLGGSMGGAIAADFRLGANNLGGRRIFLGGQVGYRGLMVEDNVYSIIPIDIVTEIPLIQGDHVPMIGANIGYGIGVGGGMRGGVNAGLAFGYRYHFSRTGAFHIGIEAEVQQLAASSHTIEVEPGQKFHSDSGRTAVMGMLTLGILF
;
A
#
# COMPACT_ATOMS: atom_id res chain seq x y z
N MET A 1 16.09 20.34 18.58
CA MET A 1 16.04 19.88 17.18
C MET A 1 14.92 18.84 16.92
N GLU A 2 14.52 18.02 17.87
CA GLU A 2 13.53 16.95 17.71
C GLU A 2 12.09 17.38 17.38
N ARG A 3 11.59 18.46 18.00
CA ARG A 3 10.19 18.91 17.79
C ARG A 3 9.88 19.36 16.35
N THR A 4 10.88 19.90 15.65
CA THR A 4 10.71 20.39 14.28
C THR A 4 10.68 19.24 13.26
N VAL A 5 11.48 18.20 13.48
CA VAL A 5 11.49 16.99 12.65
C VAL A 5 10.18 16.21 12.82
N LEU A 6 9.72 16.04 14.07
CA LEU A 6 8.47 15.36 14.38
C LEU A 6 7.27 16.08 13.74
N ARG A 7 7.23 17.42 13.78
CA ARG A 7 6.16 18.21 13.14
C ARG A 7 6.17 18.08 11.62
N ARG A 8 7.34 18.04 10.98
CA ARG A 8 7.46 17.83 9.53
C ARG A 8 7.04 16.42 9.13
N LEU A 9 7.44 15.40 9.91
CA LEU A 9 7.04 14.01 9.68
C LEU A 9 5.53 13.84 9.85
N LEU A 10 4.95 14.42 10.90
CA LEU A 10 3.50 14.42 11.14
C LEU A 10 2.74 15.10 9.99
N GLY A 11 3.29 16.18 9.44
CA GLY A 11 2.74 16.88 8.27
C GLY A 11 2.74 16.02 7.02
N VAL A 12 3.81 15.28 6.75
CA VAL A 12 3.91 14.37 5.62
C VAL A 12 2.94 13.18 5.79
N VAL A 13 2.87 12.59 6.97
CA VAL A 13 1.92 11.50 7.27
C VAL A 13 0.48 11.98 7.11
N LEU A 14 0.15 13.15 7.63
CA LEU A 14 -1.19 13.73 7.49
C LEU A 14 -1.53 14.01 6.03
N PHE A 15 -0.58 14.50 5.24
CA PHE A 15 -0.76 14.81 3.82
C PHE A 15 -0.93 13.57 2.94
N VAL A 16 -0.32 12.44 3.32
CA VAL A 16 -0.44 11.15 2.60
C VAL A 16 -1.68 10.37 3.05
N VAL A 17 -2.02 10.41 4.34
CA VAL A 17 -3.12 9.62 4.91
C VAL A 17 -4.48 10.30 4.73
N LEU A 18 -4.57 11.62 4.86
CA LEU A 18 -5.83 12.38 4.67
C LEU A 18 -6.49 12.19 3.30
N PRO A 19 -5.78 12.22 2.16
CA PRO A 19 -6.40 11.95 0.86
C PRO A 19 -6.98 10.53 0.75
N VAL A 20 -6.38 9.54 1.43
CA VAL A 20 -6.88 8.16 1.42
C VAL A 20 -8.23 8.06 2.12
N PHE A 21 -8.44 8.80 3.21
CA PHE A 21 -9.72 8.86 3.93
C PHE A 21 -10.77 9.73 3.21
N ALA A 22 -10.35 10.81 2.55
CA ALA A 22 -11.26 11.67 1.78
C ALA A 22 -11.81 11.00 0.50
N MET A 23 -11.26 9.86 0.10
CA MET A 23 -11.73 9.07 -1.02
C MET A 23 -12.76 7.98 -0.63
N CYS A 24 -13.27 7.99 0.60
CA CYS A 24 -14.42 7.17 0.99
C CYS A 24 -15.66 7.73 0.26
N GLU A 25 -16.01 7.17 -0.89
CA GLU A 25 -17.20 7.55 -1.64
C GLU A 25 -18.46 7.19 -0.85
N GLU A 26 -19.41 8.11 -0.88
CA GLU A 26 -20.79 7.95 -0.47
C GLU A 26 -21.39 6.67 -1.11
N ASN A 27 -22.17 5.92 -0.39
CA ASN A 27 -22.82 4.69 -0.88
C ASN A 27 -23.66 5.01 -2.12
N ALA A 28 -23.13 4.72 -3.29
CA ALA A 28 -23.85 4.91 -4.54
C ALA A 28 -25.03 3.93 -4.59
N VAL A 29 -26.23 4.48 -4.82
CA VAL A 29 -27.45 3.68 -4.98
C VAL A 29 -27.38 2.96 -6.33
N LEU A 30 -27.40 1.63 -6.29
CA LEU A 30 -27.37 0.82 -7.49
C LEU A 30 -28.78 0.69 -8.09
N HIS A 31 -28.87 0.82 -9.42
CA HIS A 31 -30.10 0.68 -10.17
C HIS A 31 -29.98 -0.50 -11.14
N ARG A 32 -31.06 -1.23 -11.28
CA ARG A 32 -31.24 -2.24 -12.33
C ARG A 32 -32.03 -1.61 -13.48
N VAL A 33 -31.42 -1.58 -14.66
CA VAL A 33 -32.02 -1.03 -15.88
C VAL A 33 -32.32 -2.17 -16.84
N LEU A 34 -33.61 -2.36 -17.16
CA LEU A 34 -34.11 -3.33 -18.13
C LEU A 34 -34.32 -2.65 -19.46
N PHE A 35 -33.82 -3.24 -20.54
CA PHE A 35 -33.93 -2.75 -21.91
C PHE A 35 -34.97 -3.56 -22.71
N HIS A 36 -35.54 -2.96 -23.76
CA HIS A 36 -36.46 -3.62 -24.69
C HIS A 36 -35.85 -4.87 -25.35
N SER A 37 -34.54 -4.95 -25.49
CA SER A 37 -33.81 -6.11 -25.95
C SER A 37 -33.79 -7.31 -24.97
N GLY A 38 -34.36 -7.15 -23.77
CA GLY A 38 -34.27 -8.10 -22.68
C GLY A 38 -32.94 -8.03 -21.90
N ARG A 39 -32.03 -7.15 -22.30
CA ARG A 39 -30.76 -6.93 -21.60
C ARG A 39 -31.02 -6.22 -20.27
N VAL A 40 -30.28 -6.65 -19.23
CA VAL A 40 -30.28 -6.01 -17.92
C VAL A 40 -28.89 -5.43 -17.65
N VAL A 41 -28.82 -4.19 -17.19
CA VAL A 41 -27.58 -3.56 -16.72
C VAL A 41 -27.81 -3.09 -15.29
N VAL A 42 -26.85 -3.39 -14.41
CA VAL A 42 -26.85 -2.95 -13.01
C VAL A 42 -25.70 -1.98 -12.81
N GLY A 43 -25.98 -0.81 -12.22
CA GLY A 43 -24.97 0.20 -11.97
C GLY A 43 -25.55 1.45 -11.33
N GLU A 44 -24.67 2.40 -11.03
CA GLU A 44 -25.01 3.73 -10.56
C GLU A 44 -25.53 4.59 -11.72
N ILE A 45 -26.68 5.22 -11.59
CA ILE A 45 -27.14 6.19 -12.60
C ILE A 45 -26.45 7.53 -12.36
N VAL A 46 -25.50 7.86 -13.25
CA VAL A 46 -24.73 9.12 -13.20
C VAL A 46 -25.52 10.29 -13.81
N LEU A 47 -26.27 10.00 -14.87
CA LEU A 47 -27.12 10.97 -15.55
C LEU A 47 -28.38 10.28 -16.08
N ARG A 48 -29.51 10.93 -15.92
CA ARG A 48 -30.80 10.53 -16.51
C ARG A 48 -31.54 11.76 -16.98
N ASN A 49 -31.89 11.78 -18.23
CA ASN A 49 -32.75 12.81 -18.84
C ASN A 49 -33.77 12.16 -19.80
N GLU A 50 -34.52 12.93 -20.56
CA GLU A 50 -35.54 12.44 -21.50
C GLU A 50 -34.94 11.65 -22.67
N ASP A 51 -33.69 11.91 -23.03
CA ASP A 51 -33.04 11.33 -24.20
C ASP A 51 -32.15 10.16 -23.88
N VAL A 52 -31.42 10.24 -22.75
CA VAL A 52 -30.32 9.27 -22.42
C VAL A 52 -30.29 8.94 -20.93
N VAL A 53 -29.80 7.72 -20.66
CA VAL A 53 -29.36 7.30 -19.34
C VAL A 53 -27.87 6.90 -19.41
N ILE A 54 -27.07 7.42 -18.46
CA ILE A 54 -25.66 7.05 -18.30
C ILE A 54 -25.54 6.23 -17.04
N ILE A 55 -25.09 4.99 -17.19
CA ILE A 55 -24.93 4.03 -16.13
C ILE A 55 -23.42 3.81 -15.92
N LYS A 56 -22.96 3.94 -14.68
CA LYS A 56 -21.62 3.62 -14.26
C LYS A 56 -21.64 2.24 -13.61
N ASP A 57 -20.90 1.31 -14.17
CA ASP A 57 -20.80 -0.04 -13.60
C ASP A 57 -19.92 -0.07 -12.35
N SER A 58 -19.84 -1.22 -11.69
CA SER A 58 -19.01 -1.46 -10.51
C SER A 58 -17.49 -1.30 -10.78
N TYR A 59 -17.09 -1.21 -12.04
CA TYR A 59 -15.71 -1.02 -12.48
C TYR A 59 -15.39 0.45 -12.82
N GLY A 60 -16.39 1.35 -12.70
CA GLY A 60 -16.25 2.75 -13.03
C GLY A 60 -16.42 3.08 -14.52
N SER A 61 -16.69 2.07 -15.37
CA SER A 61 -16.97 2.27 -16.79
C SER A 61 -18.34 2.91 -16.98
N ARG A 62 -18.43 3.90 -17.86
CA ARG A 62 -19.67 4.62 -18.13
C ARG A 62 -20.27 4.15 -19.46
N PHE A 63 -21.52 3.75 -19.43
CA PHE A 63 -22.28 3.33 -20.59
C PHE A 63 -23.45 4.27 -20.79
N GLN A 64 -23.59 4.76 -22.02
CA GLN A 64 -24.68 5.63 -22.41
C GLN A 64 -25.68 4.85 -23.26
N PHE A 65 -26.97 4.96 -22.92
CA PHE A 65 -28.07 4.30 -23.63
C PHE A 65 -29.17 5.32 -23.92
N PRO A 66 -29.86 5.22 -25.08
CA PRO A 66 -31.07 5.99 -25.33
C PRO A 66 -32.17 5.61 -24.33
N MET A 67 -32.91 6.62 -23.82
CA MET A 67 -34.04 6.35 -22.94
C MET A 67 -35.17 5.57 -23.64
N SER A 68 -35.28 5.69 -24.96
CA SER A 68 -36.24 4.92 -25.79
C SER A 68 -36.01 3.39 -25.70
N ASP A 69 -34.83 2.97 -25.38
CA ASP A 69 -34.48 1.53 -25.26
C ASP A 69 -34.75 0.98 -23.87
N VAL A 70 -35.02 1.84 -22.88
CA VAL A 70 -35.22 1.49 -21.47
C VAL A 70 -36.69 1.14 -21.23
N VAL A 71 -36.92 -0.05 -20.69
CA VAL A 71 -38.27 -0.49 -20.26
C VAL A 71 -38.56 -0.10 -18.82
N GLU A 72 -37.57 -0.33 -17.94
CA GLU A 72 -37.76 -0.16 -16.51
C GLU A 72 -36.44 0.18 -15.82
N ILE A 73 -36.50 1.04 -14.81
CA ILE A 73 -35.41 1.37 -13.90
C ILE A 73 -35.89 1.09 -12.49
N THR A 74 -35.26 0.14 -11.81
CA THR A 74 -35.60 -0.27 -10.45
C THR A 74 -34.41 -0.06 -9.54
N GLU A 75 -34.63 0.51 -8.36
CA GLU A 75 -33.59 0.62 -7.33
C GLU A 75 -33.30 -0.76 -6.72
N VAL A 76 -32.04 -1.15 -6.65
CA VAL A 76 -31.64 -2.43 -6.05
C VAL A 76 -31.47 -2.23 -4.55
N ILE A 77 -32.51 -2.53 -3.79
CA ILE A 77 -32.51 -2.44 -2.32
C ILE A 77 -31.90 -3.72 -1.69
N ASP A 78 -31.86 -4.83 -2.43
CA ASP A 78 -31.44 -6.13 -1.92
C ASP A 78 -30.00 -6.50 -2.29
N LYS A 79 -29.18 -6.73 -1.25
CA LYS A 79 -27.82 -7.28 -1.35
C LYS A 79 -27.78 -8.67 -2.01
N GLU A 80 -28.84 -9.49 -1.90
CA GLU A 80 -28.89 -10.85 -2.45
C GLU A 80 -29.02 -10.92 -3.97
N ALA A 81 -29.68 -9.95 -4.61
CA ALA A 81 -29.76 -9.89 -6.08
C ALA A 81 -28.45 -9.47 -6.73
N SER A 82 -27.66 -8.63 -6.04
CA SER A 82 -26.31 -8.24 -6.44
C SER A 82 -25.35 -9.43 -6.38
N GLU A 83 -25.44 -10.26 -5.34
CA GLU A 83 -24.56 -11.43 -5.14
C GLU A 83 -24.76 -12.52 -6.21
N LYS A 84 -26.01 -12.80 -6.63
CA LYS A 84 -26.28 -13.81 -7.68
C LYS A 84 -25.79 -13.40 -9.07
N HIS A 85 -25.86 -12.11 -9.41
CA HIS A 85 -25.34 -11.62 -10.70
C HIS A 85 -23.82 -11.45 -10.69
N GLU A 86 -23.21 -11.22 -9.53
CA GLU A 86 -21.76 -11.26 -9.36
C GLU A 86 -21.22 -12.70 -9.41
N GLU A 87 -21.92 -13.70 -8.91
CA GLU A 87 -21.53 -15.10 -9.02
C GLU A 87 -21.51 -15.59 -10.47
N GLU A 88 -22.45 -15.22 -11.32
CA GLU A 88 -22.46 -15.60 -12.74
C GLU A 88 -21.37 -14.90 -13.57
N LYS A 89 -21.01 -13.65 -13.24
CA LYS A 89 -19.88 -12.95 -13.85
C LYS A 89 -18.52 -13.31 -13.21
N SER A 90 -18.51 -13.70 -11.95
CA SER A 90 -17.33 -14.11 -11.18
C SER A 90 -16.69 -15.39 -11.73
N SER A 91 -17.42 -16.21 -12.48
CA SER A 91 -16.81 -17.37 -13.15
C SER A 91 -15.85 -16.99 -14.31
N ARG A 92 -15.83 -15.72 -14.74
CA ARG A 92 -14.96 -15.21 -15.82
C ARG A 92 -13.92 -14.19 -15.40
N SER A 93 -13.93 -13.72 -14.15
CA SER A 93 -12.95 -12.75 -13.66
C SER A 93 -12.26 -13.30 -12.42
N MET A 94 -10.94 -13.47 -12.47
CA MET A 94 -10.10 -13.85 -11.32
C MET A 94 -10.09 -12.79 -10.19
N THR A 95 -11.14 -12.01 -10.04
CA THR A 95 -11.15 -10.76 -9.27
C THR A 95 -11.72 -10.86 -7.87
N ASN A 96 -12.04 -12.04 -7.35
CA ASN A 96 -12.31 -12.20 -5.92
C ASN A 96 -11.01 -12.30 -5.12
N ILE A 97 -10.30 -11.15 -5.00
CA ILE A 97 -9.11 -11.04 -4.17
C ILE A 97 -9.55 -11.21 -2.71
N LYS A 98 -8.92 -12.16 -2.05
CA LYS A 98 -9.13 -12.45 -0.63
C LYS A 98 -9.03 -11.15 0.19
N ARG A 99 -9.95 -10.92 1.14
CA ARG A 99 -9.94 -9.72 1.99
C ARG A 99 -8.67 -9.60 2.84
N THR A 100 -8.06 -10.72 3.21
CA THR A 100 -6.82 -10.78 3.99
C THR A 100 -5.72 -11.32 3.09
N SER A 101 -4.58 -10.69 3.07
CA SER A 101 -3.41 -11.08 2.29
C SER A 101 -2.21 -11.24 3.20
N LEU A 102 -1.47 -12.31 2.96
CA LEU A 102 -0.21 -12.63 3.59
C LEU A 102 0.88 -12.54 2.51
N GLY A 103 2.00 -11.93 2.82
CA GLY A 103 3.10 -11.80 1.86
C GLY A 103 4.47 -12.02 2.50
N VAL A 104 5.37 -12.55 1.68
CA VAL A 104 6.81 -12.62 1.99
C VAL A 104 7.56 -11.89 0.90
N HIS A 105 8.43 -10.98 1.29
CA HIS A 105 9.24 -10.18 0.38
C HIS A 105 10.71 -10.30 0.75
N VAL A 106 11.57 -10.31 -0.26
CA VAL A 106 13.02 -10.19 -0.12
C VAL A 106 13.49 -9.03 -0.99
N ALA A 107 14.50 -8.32 -0.53
CA ALA A 107 15.04 -7.20 -1.28
C ALA A 107 16.57 -7.15 -1.14
N GLY A 108 17.18 -6.53 -2.14
CA GLY A 108 18.60 -6.23 -2.14
C GLY A 108 18.87 -4.93 -2.88
N GLY A 109 19.88 -4.19 -2.45
CA GLY A 109 20.15 -2.91 -3.06
C GLY A 109 21.33 -2.18 -2.45
N LEU A 110 21.29 -0.87 -2.57
CA LEU A 110 22.33 0.04 -2.11
C LEU A 110 21.84 0.85 -0.91
N VAL A 111 22.76 1.18 -0.03
CA VAL A 111 22.53 2.07 1.11
C VAL A 111 23.58 3.17 1.14
N ASN A 112 23.15 4.39 1.47
CA ASN A 112 24.00 5.49 1.89
C ASN A 112 23.77 5.73 3.38
N LEU A 113 24.80 5.58 4.19
CA LEU A 113 24.75 5.79 5.63
C LEU A 113 25.72 6.91 6.02
N GLY A 114 25.17 8.11 6.23
CA GLY A 114 25.97 9.27 6.66
C GLY A 114 27.04 9.68 5.66
N GLY A 115 26.85 9.41 4.36
CA GLY A 115 27.80 9.72 3.29
C GLY A 115 28.59 8.51 2.77
N SER A 116 28.65 7.41 3.51
CA SER A 116 29.32 6.16 3.08
C SER A 116 28.34 5.27 2.34
N MET A 117 28.75 4.77 1.17
CA MET A 117 27.95 3.84 0.35
C MET A 117 28.21 2.39 0.77
N GLY A 118 27.16 1.57 0.65
CA GLY A 118 27.24 0.15 0.98
C GLY A 118 26.12 -0.65 0.33
N GLY A 119 26.00 -1.92 0.74
CA GLY A 119 24.94 -2.83 0.34
C GLY A 119 23.83 -2.94 1.39
N ALA A 120 22.61 -3.19 0.93
CA ALA A 120 21.47 -3.49 1.79
C ALA A 120 20.80 -4.79 1.36
N ILE A 121 20.37 -5.59 2.34
CA ILE A 121 19.50 -6.74 2.13
C ILE A 121 18.30 -6.65 3.05
N ALA A 122 17.17 -7.18 2.61
CA ALA A 122 15.94 -7.16 3.39
C ALA A 122 15.15 -8.46 3.22
N ALA A 123 14.41 -8.80 4.25
CA ALA A 123 13.39 -9.85 4.21
C ALA A 123 12.21 -9.41 5.08
N ASP A 124 11.00 -9.44 4.52
CA ASP A 124 9.80 -8.91 5.15
C ASP A 124 8.65 -9.89 5.09
N PHE A 125 7.89 -9.87 6.15
CA PHE A 125 6.61 -10.54 6.27
C PHE A 125 5.51 -9.48 6.38
N ARG A 126 4.51 -9.55 5.51
CA ARG A 126 3.39 -8.60 5.44
C ARG A 126 2.08 -9.30 5.72
N LEU A 127 1.23 -8.68 6.53
CA LEU A 127 -0.12 -9.13 6.80
C LEU A 127 -1.06 -7.93 6.74
N GLY A 128 -2.13 -8.01 5.98
CA GLY A 128 -3.06 -6.89 5.86
C GLY A 128 -4.36 -7.24 5.19
N ALA A 129 -5.17 -6.23 4.99
CA ALA A 129 -6.46 -6.31 4.31
C ALA A 129 -6.39 -5.66 2.94
N ASN A 130 -6.97 -6.35 1.95
CA ASN A 130 -7.23 -5.81 0.62
C ASN A 130 -8.68 -5.30 0.55
N ASN A 131 -9.01 -4.49 -0.44
CA ASN A 131 -10.37 -3.97 -0.69
C ASN A 131 -10.92 -3.02 0.38
N LEU A 132 -10.09 -2.11 0.87
CA LEU A 132 -10.57 -1.04 1.73
C LEU A 132 -11.40 -0.03 0.91
N GLY A 133 -12.63 0.24 1.36
CA GLY A 133 -13.51 1.24 0.74
C GLY A 133 -13.94 0.90 -0.70
N GLY A 134 -14.10 -0.39 -1.05
CA GLY A 134 -14.47 -0.79 -2.43
C GLY A 134 -13.35 -0.64 -3.47
N ARG A 135 -12.19 -0.13 -3.07
CA ARG A 135 -10.97 -0.07 -3.89
C ARG A 135 -10.01 -1.17 -3.44
N ARG A 136 -9.25 -1.73 -4.38
CA ARG A 136 -8.26 -2.80 -4.08
C ARG A 136 -7.01 -2.28 -3.36
N ILE A 137 -7.19 -1.35 -2.41
CA ILE A 137 -6.10 -0.81 -1.61
C ILE A 137 -5.73 -1.84 -0.55
N PHE A 138 -4.45 -2.17 -0.47
CA PHE A 138 -3.90 -2.94 0.63
C PHE A 138 -3.50 -2.00 1.76
N LEU A 139 -3.90 -2.34 2.98
CA LEU A 139 -3.40 -1.73 4.21
C LEU A 139 -3.04 -2.85 5.18
N GLY A 140 -1.84 -2.81 5.71
CA GLY A 140 -1.35 -3.88 6.58
C GLY A 140 -0.19 -3.47 7.46
N GLY A 141 0.26 -4.45 8.24
CA GLY A 141 1.50 -4.40 8.99
C GLY A 141 2.59 -5.18 8.28
N GLN A 142 3.81 -4.76 8.49
CA GLN A 142 5.03 -5.43 8.04
C GLN A 142 5.98 -5.57 9.21
N VAL A 143 6.62 -6.72 9.32
CA VAL A 143 7.78 -6.96 10.17
C VAL A 143 8.85 -7.63 9.35
N GLY A 144 10.11 -7.28 9.57
CA GLY A 144 11.16 -7.80 8.73
C GLY A 144 12.55 -7.72 9.33
N TYR A 145 13.52 -7.88 8.48
CA TYR A 145 14.95 -7.75 8.76
C TYR A 145 15.59 -6.86 7.70
N ARG A 146 16.44 -5.95 8.12
CA ARG A 146 17.33 -5.13 7.29
C ARG A 146 18.77 -5.37 7.71
N GLY A 147 19.59 -5.82 6.80
CA GLY A 147 21.05 -5.89 6.96
C GLY A 147 21.71 -4.79 6.12
N LEU A 148 22.42 -3.87 6.75
CA LEU A 148 23.16 -2.81 6.07
C LEU A 148 24.64 -3.10 6.21
N MET A 149 25.33 -3.24 5.08
CA MET A 149 26.77 -3.50 5.00
C MET A 149 27.46 -2.23 4.47
N VAL A 150 28.05 -1.48 5.36
CA VAL A 150 28.72 -0.20 5.01
C VAL A 150 30.13 -0.22 5.56
N GLU A 151 31.11 -0.08 4.69
CA GLU A 151 32.54 -0.27 5.01
C GLU A 151 32.76 -1.67 5.64
N ASP A 152 33.41 -1.76 6.76
CA ASP A 152 33.66 -3.02 7.49
C ASP A 152 32.59 -3.32 8.55
N ASN A 153 31.47 -2.59 8.55
CA ASN A 153 30.42 -2.72 9.56
C ASN A 153 29.14 -3.33 8.98
N VAL A 154 28.50 -4.19 9.78
CA VAL A 154 27.17 -4.73 9.49
C VAL A 154 26.21 -4.24 10.57
N TYR A 155 25.18 -3.52 10.12
CA TYR A 155 24.11 -3.04 10.97
C TYR A 155 22.87 -3.88 10.72
N SER A 156 22.25 -4.38 11.77
CA SER A 156 21.07 -5.23 11.72
C SER A 156 19.90 -4.51 12.38
N ILE A 157 18.76 -4.45 11.68
CA ILE A 157 17.56 -3.71 12.09
C ILE A 157 16.35 -4.61 11.89
N ILE A 158 15.41 -4.60 12.81
CA ILE A 158 14.09 -5.21 12.69
C ILE A 158 13.07 -4.07 12.50
N PRO A 159 12.62 -3.79 11.28
CA PRO A 159 11.55 -2.83 11.04
C PRO A 159 10.19 -3.42 11.43
N ILE A 160 9.33 -2.54 11.97
CA ILE A 160 7.90 -2.79 12.22
C ILE A 160 7.16 -1.62 11.60
N ASP A 161 6.43 -1.87 10.52
CA ASP A 161 5.86 -0.83 9.67
C ASP A 161 4.37 -1.01 9.46
N ILE A 162 3.70 0.11 9.19
CA ILE A 162 2.41 0.15 8.51
C ILE A 162 2.71 0.33 7.02
N VAL A 163 2.08 -0.50 6.20
CA VAL A 163 2.27 -0.53 4.75
C VAL A 163 0.94 -0.31 4.05
N THR A 164 0.95 0.54 3.04
CA THR A 164 -0.17 0.70 2.11
C THR A 164 0.29 0.49 0.68
N GLU A 165 -0.56 -0.13 -0.16
CA GLU A 165 -0.31 -0.32 -1.58
C GLU A 165 -1.57 0.02 -2.37
N ILE A 166 -1.40 0.83 -3.40
CA ILE A 166 -2.48 1.32 -4.26
C ILE A 166 -2.26 0.78 -5.66
N PRO A 167 -3.10 -0.12 -6.15
CA PRO A 167 -3.06 -0.58 -7.53
C PRO A 167 -3.47 0.55 -8.48
N LEU A 168 -2.72 0.74 -9.55
CA LEU A 168 -3.01 1.77 -10.55
C LEU A 168 -4.04 1.32 -11.58
N ILE A 169 -4.08 0.02 -11.86
CA ILE A 169 -5.06 -0.61 -12.76
C ILE A 169 -5.60 -1.89 -12.12
N GLN A 170 -6.70 -2.40 -12.67
CA GLN A 170 -7.30 -3.66 -12.26
C GLN A 170 -6.99 -4.75 -13.28
N GLY A 171 -6.83 -6.00 -12.83
CA GLY A 171 -6.54 -7.16 -13.67
C GLY A 171 -5.56 -8.12 -13.00
N ASP A 172 -5.01 -9.02 -13.82
CA ASP A 172 -3.99 -9.97 -13.36
C ASP A 172 -2.59 -9.31 -13.33
N HIS A 173 -2.41 -8.26 -14.11
CA HIS A 173 -1.20 -7.48 -14.26
C HIS A 173 -1.40 -6.10 -13.64
N VAL A 174 -0.88 -5.88 -12.45
CA VAL A 174 -1.22 -4.73 -11.62
C VAL A 174 0.03 -3.92 -11.25
N PRO A 175 0.33 -2.82 -11.96
CA PRO A 175 1.27 -1.83 -11.47
C PRO A 175 0.71 -1.16 -10.21
N MET A 176 1.58 -0.87 -9.25
CA MET A 176 1.18 -0.38 -7.94
C MET A 176 2.17 0.62 -7.37
N ILE A 177 1.67 1.51 -6.55
CA ILE A 177 2.46 2.41 -5.72
C ILE A 177 2.26 1.98 -4.27
N GLY A 178 3.35 1.93 -3.51
CA GLY A 178 3.33 1.61 -2.08
C GLY A 178 3.99 2.69 -1.24
N ALA A 179 3.63 2.71 0.02
CA ALA A 179 4.29 3.49 1.04
C ALA A 179 4.32 2.72 2.35
N ASN A 180 5.39 2.89 3.11
CA ASN A 180 5.54 2.34 4.45
C ASN A 180 6.02 3.42 5.42
N ILE A 181 5.64 3.27 6.67
CA ILE A 181 6.13 4.08 7.77
C ILE A 181 6.16 3.23 9.04
N GLY A 182 7.21 3.37 9.82
CA GLY A 182 7.34 2.59 11.03
C GLY A 182 8.55 2.92 11.88
N TYR A 183 9.00 1.94 12.60
CA TYR A 183 10.13 2.04 13.51
C TYR A 183 11.03 0.81 13.40
N GLY A 184 12.30 1.03 13.12
CA GLY A 184 13.31 -0.01 13.11
C GLY A 184 13.95 -0.18 14.48
N ILE A 185 14.04 -1.41 14.95
CA ILE A 185 14.73 -1.77 16.18
C ILE A 185 16.13 -2.25 15.81
N GLY A 186 17.16 -1.56 16.28
CA GLY A 186 18.55 -2.00 16.05
C GLY A 186 18.88 -3.23 16.90
N VAL A 187 19.36 -4.30 16.26
CA VAL A 187 19.73 -5.57 16.91
C VAL A 187 21.20 -5.90 16.77
N GLY A 188 21.96 -5.09 16.04
CA GLY A 188 23.41 -5.27 15.86
C GLY A 188 24.09 -4.01 15.33
N GLY A 189 25.43 -3.99 15.37
CA GLY A 189 26.23 -2.87 14.87
C GLY A 189 26.27 -1.63 15.79
N GLY A 190 25.86 -1.74 17.07
CA GLY A 190 25.93 -0.65 18.06
C GLY A 190 24.95 0.50 17.81
N MET A 191 23.93 0.30 16.96
CA MET A 191 22.87 1.29 16.70
C MET A 191 21.57 0.90 17.38
N ARG A 192 20.81 1.91 17.86
CA ARG A 192 19.50 1.72 18.51
C ARG A 192 18.50 1.85 17.42
N GLY A 193 18.17 1.76 16.51
CA GLY A 193 17.02 1.96 15.64
C GLY A 193 16.44 3.36 15.65
N GLY A 194 15.35 3.54 14.94
CA GLY A 194 14.66 4.81 14.80
C GLY A 194 13.53 4.74 13.80
N VAL A 195 12.94 5.89 13.49
CA VAL A 195 11.82 5.99 12.53
C VAL A 195 12.29 5.66 11.12
N ASN A 196 11.48 4.93 10.38
CA ASN A 196 11.68 4.68 8.96
C ASN A 196 10.45 5.09 8.15
N ALA A 197 10.67 5.41 6.90
CA ALA A 197 9.63 5.67 5.92
C ALA A 197 10.14 5.33 4.51
N GLY A 198 9.28 4.79 3.68
CA GLY A 198 9.63 4.41 2.32
C GLY A 198 8.50 4.60 1.32
N LEU A 199 8.91 4.63 0.06
CA LEU A 199 8.03 4.63 -1.10
C LEU A 199 8.44 3.48 -2.01
N ALA A 200 7.45 2.80 -2.57
CA ALA A 200 7.66 1.69 -3.49
C ALA A 200 6.90 1.92 -4.78
N PHE A 201 7.49 1.50 -5.88
CA PHE A 201 6.80 1.30 -7.15
C PHE A 201 7.02 -0.15 -7.56
N GLY A 202 5.93 -0.86 -7.83
CA GLY A 202 5.99 -2.29 -8.10
C GLY A 202 4.99 -2.74 -9.15
N TYR A 203 5.14 -4.00 -9.47
CA TYR A 203 4.28 -4.72 -10.37
C TYR A 203 3.89 -6.05 -9.74
N ARG A 204 2.60 -6.36 -9.74
CA ARG A 204 2.04 -7.58 -9.19
C ARG A 204 1.42 -8.38 -10.32
N TYR A 205 1.75 -9.67 -10.40
CA TYR A 205 1.13 -10.64 -11.29
C TYR A 205 0.34 -11.67 -10.49
N HIS A 206 -0.98 -11.69 -10.66
CA HIS A 206 -1.86 -12.66 -10.04
C HIS A 206 -1.89 -13.94 -10.87
N PHE A 207 -1.31 -15.00 -10.33
CA PHE A 207 -1.34 -16.34 -10.95
C PHE A 207 -2.52 -17.20 -10.43
N SER A 208 -3.18 -16.76 -9.37
CA SER A 208 -4.38 -17.40 -8.82
C SER A 208 -5.26 -16.38 -8.09
N ARG A 209 -6.44 -16.80 -7.63
CA ARG A 209 -7.35 -15.96 -6.83
C ARG A 209 -6.73 -15.50 -5.50
N THR A 210 -5.78 -16.24 -4.97
CA THR A 210 -5.17 -15.98 -3.67
C THR A 210 -3.68 -15.74 -3.76
N GLY A 211 -3.06 -16.00 -4.92
CA GLY A 211 -1.61 -15.94 -5.09
C GLY A 211 -1.17 -14.92 -6.13
N ALA A 212 -0.12 -14.18 -5.81
CA ALA A 212 0.50 -13.24 -6.72
C ALA A 212 2.02 -13.16 -6.52
N PHE A 213 2.74 -12.95 -7.62
CA PHE A 213 4.14 -12.51 -7.59
C PHE A 213 4.21 -10.99 -7.54
N HIS A 214 5.18 -10.48 -6.82
CA HIS A 214 5.50 -9.06 -6.73
C HIS A 214 6.96 -8.84 -7.15
N ILE A 215 7.18 -7.83 -7.97
CA ILE A 215 8.51 -7.26 -8.27
C ILE A 215 8.41 -5.75 -8.16
N GLY A 216 9.41 -5.10 -7.56
CA GLY A 216 9.36 -3.64 -7.38
C GLY A 216 10.71 -3.04 -7.04
N ILE A 217 10.69 -1.71 -6.99
CA ILE A 217 11.77 -0.89 -6.46
C ILE A 217 11.24 -0.16 -5.24
N GLU A 218 12.06 -0.04 -4.22
CA GLU A 218 11.73 0.65 -2.97
C GLU A 218 12.84 1.63 -2.62
N ALA A 219 12.44 2.84 -2.22
CA ALA A 219 13.31 3.84 -1.64
C ALA A 219 12.90 4.04 -0.18
N GLU A 220 13.80 3.81 0.75
CA GLU A 220 13.54 3.89 2.19
C GLU A 220 14.55 4.80 2.88
N VAL A 221 14.06 5.57 3.84
CA VAL A 221 14.88 6.39 4.74
C VAL A 221 14.71 5.85 6.15
N GLN A 222 15.82 5.47 6.78
CA GLN A 222 15.86 4.94 8.13
C GLN A 222 16.70 5.85 9.02
N GLN A 223 16.13 6.36 10.08
CA GLN A 223 16.89 7.04 11.14
C GLN A 223 17.50 6.00 12.07
N LEU A 224 18.76 6.17 12.38
CA LEU A 224 19.51 5.32 13.30
C LEU A 224 20.07 6.21 14.40
N ALA A 225 19.60 6.01 15.63
CA ALA A 225 20.19 6.65 16.79
C ALA A 225 21.49 5.92 17.17
N ALA A 226 22.55 6.64 17.41
CA ALA A 226 23.75 6.04 17.98
C ALA A 226 23.47 5.59 19.41
N SER A 227 24.10 4.48 19.84
CA SER A 227 24.21 4.21 21.27
C SER A 227 25.04 5.31 21.89
N SER A 228 24.48 6.02 22.89
CA SER A 228 25.21 7.04 23.61
C SER A 228 26.45 6.43 24.26
N HIS A 229 27.64 6.79 23.76
CA HIS A 229 28.88 6.52 24.47
C HIS A 229 29.18 7.69 25.39
N THR A 230 29.16 7.43 26.68
CA THR A 230 29.67 8.38 27.66
C THR A 230 31.18 8.20 27.71
N ILE A 231 31.93 9.13 27.18
CA ILE A 231 33.39 9.16 27.30
C ILE A 231 33.70 10.03 28.53
N GLU A 232 34.27 9.43 29.52
CA GLU A 232 34.80 10.14 30.68
C GLU A 232 36.25 10.56 30.34
N VAL A 233 36.44 11.85 30.00
CA VAL A 233 37.76 12.39 29.57
C VAL A 233 38.59 12.81 30.79
N GLU A 234 37.94 13.24 31.87
CA GLU A 234 38.53 13.53 33.20
C GLU A 234 37.54 13.13 34.29
N PRO A 235 38.01 12.83 35.52
CA PRO A 235 37.11 12.51 36.62
C PRO A 235 36.05 13.59 36.85
N GLY A 236 34.80 13.26 36.48
CA GLY A 236 33.64 14.18 36.59
C GLY A 236 33.20 14.88 35.31
N GLN A 237 33.94 14.84 34.20
CA GLN A 237 33.49 15.35 32.89
C GLN A 237 32.98 14.23 31.97
N LYS A 238 31.68 14.18 31.80
CA LYS A 238 30.99 13.25 30.93
C LYS A 238 30.56 13.94 29.65
N PHE A 239 31.13 13.56 28.53
CA PHE A 239 30.66 13.99 27.22
C PHE A 239 29.67 12.97 26.65
N HIS A 240 28.46 13.43 26.35
CA HIS A 240 27.46 12.66 25.62
C HIS A 240 27.58 13.01 24.13
N SER A 241 27.98 12.04 23.33
CA SER A 241 27.95 12.14 21.87
C SER A 241 26.76 11.35 21.32
N ASP A 242 25.69 12.05 20.99
CA ASP A 242 24.55 11.51 20.26
C ASP A 242 24.69 11.86 18.77
N SER A 243 25.39 11.05 18.02
CA SER A 243 25.45 11.19 16.57
C SER A 243 24.48 10.22 15.91
N GLY A 244 23.22 10.63 15.78
CA GLY A 244 22.24 9.92 14.94
C GLY A 244 22.69 9.95 13.47
N ARG A 245 22.57 8.83 12.75
CA ARG A 245 22.84 8.72 11.32
C ARG A 245 21.54 8.43 10.56
N THR A 246 21.46 8.88 9.35
CA THR A 246 20.36 8.57 8.44
C THR A 246 20.87 7.63 7.36
N ALA A 247 20.23 6.48 7.20
CA ALA A 247 20.43 5.59 6.08
C ALA A 247 19.38 5.90 5.01
N VAL A 248 19.82 6.03 3.78
CA VAL A 248 18.96 6.12 2.60
C VAL A 248 19.22 4.89 1.76
N MET A 249 18.18 4.11 1.49
CA MET A 249 18.27 2.83 0.78
C MET A 249 17.49 2.88 -0.52
N GLY A 250 18.05 2.27 -1.57
CA GLY A 250 17.36 1.96 -2.81
C GLY A 250 17.45 0.45 -3.06
N MET A 251 16.31 -0.25 -3.09
CA MET A 251 16.26 -1.69 -3.13
C MET A 251 15.39 -2.20 -4.28
N LEU A 252 15.79 -3.32 -4.87
CA LEU A 252 14.94 -4.15 -5.73
C LEU A 252 14.24 -5.18 -4.85
N THR A 253 12.91 -5.27 -4.94
CA THR A 253 12.08 -6.15 -4.13
C THR A 253 11.47 -7.26 -4.97
N LEU A 254 11.45 -8.47 -4.43
CA LEU A 254 10.75 -9.63 -4.97
C LEU A 254 9.86 -10.22 -3.89
N GLY A 255 8.64 -10.65 -4.23
CA GLY A 255 7.73 -11.18 -3.23
C GLY A 255 6.69 -12.14 -3.77
N ILE A 256 6.08 -12.85 -2.84
CA ILE A 256 4.93 -13.71 -3.08
C ILE A 256 3.86 -13.34 -2.07
N LEU A 257 2.63 -13.23 -2.56
CA LEU A 257 1.43 -12.99 -1.76
C LEU A 257 0.50 -14.20 -1.86
N PHE A 258 -0.21 -14.47 -0.74
CA PHE A 258 -1.13 -15.58 -0.58
C PHE A 258 -2.49 -15.13 -0.08
#